data_f4a2fab99ae457618831105a848ecc86
#
_entry.id   f4a2fab99ae457618831105a848ecc86
#
_cell.length_a   1.000
_cell.length_b   1.000
_cell.length_c   1.000
_cell.angle_alpha   90.00
_cell.angle_beta   90.00
_cell.angle_gamma   90.00
#
_symmetry.space_group_name_H-M   'P 1'
#
loop_
_entity.id
_entity.type
_entity.pdbx_description
1 polymer ?
#
loop_
_entity_poly.entity_id
_entity_poly.type
_entity_poly.pdbx_seq_one_letter_code
_entity_poly.pdbx_strand_id
1 'polypeptide(L)'
;MLHWQKVDSLPCATCDGFFYRKKTVAVVGGGDTACEDALYLSGLAKKVYLIVRKPYLRASKVMQERVMAKDNIEILFEHNTIGLFGEDGVEGAHLVKRKGEPDEEKVDIAIDGFFLAIGHKPNSDVFKEWLDTDEIGYLKKIDGTPRTKIPGVFVAGDVADPTYRQAITAAASGCQAAIEAERYLLNQ
;
A
#
# COMPACT_ATOMS: atom_id res chain seq x y z
N MET A 1 1.79 -23.04 0.47
CA MET A 1 2.27 -21.99 -0.47
C MET A 1 1.03 -21.45 -1.15
N LEU A 2 0.62 -20.24 -0.80
CA LEU A 2 -0.60 -19.63 -1.34
C LEU A 2 -0.36 -19.29 -2.82
N HIS A 3 -1.19 -19.80 -3.72
CA HIS A 3 -1.17 -19.47 -5.14
C HIS A 3 -1.67 -18.04 -5.39
N TRP A 4 -0.84 -17.05 -5.07
CA TRP A 4 -1.08 -15.64 -5.40
C TRP A 4 -0.67 -15.28 -6.84
N GLN A 5 -0.27 -16.24 -7.66
CA GLN A 5 0.48 -16.02 -8.92
C GLN A 5 -0.38 -15.78 -10.18
N LYS A 6 -1.71 -15.71 -10.07
CA LYS A 6 -2.56 -15.45 -11.25
C LYS A 6 -3.57 -14.31 -11.10
N VAL A 7 -3.68 -13.71 -9.92
CA VAL A 7 -4.71 -12.71 -9.64
C VAL A 7 -4.04 -11.55 -8.93
N ASP A 8 -3.97 -10.39 -9.57
CA ASP A 8 -3.18 -9.26 -9.10
C ASP A 8 -3.82 -8.55 -7.90
N SER A 9 -3.06 -8.46 -6.81
CA SER A 9 -3.34 -7.52 -5.74
C SER A 9 -2.69 -6.17 -6.04
N LEU A 10 -3.43 -5.08 -5.83
CA LEU A 10 -3.02 -3.72 -6.15
C LEU A 10 -2.48 -3.01 -4.90
N PRO A 11 -1.26 -2.49 -4.94
CA PRO A 11 -0.67 -1.79 -3.79
C PRO A 11 -1.02 -0.30 -3.70
N CYS A 12 -1.69 0.26 -4.71
CA CYS A 12 -1.92 1.70 -4.83
C CYS A 12 -3.34 2.02 -5.30
N ALA A 13 -4.21 2.42 -4.37
CA ALA A 13 -5.58 2.80 -4.69
C ALA A 13 -5.67 4.04 -5.60
N THR A 14 -4.81 5.03 -5.39
CA THR A 14 -4.78 6.25 -6.23
C THR A 14 -4.26 5.99 -7.64
N CYS A 15 -3.40 4.99 -7.82
CA CYS A 15 -2.86 4.63 -9.14
C CYS A 15 -3.92 3.91 -10.00
N ASP A 16 -4.60 2.94 -9.42
CA ASP A 16 -5.40 1.96 -10.16
C ASP A 16 -6.91 2.10 -9.92
N GLY A 17 -7.32 2.85 -8.90
CA GLY A 17 -8.74 2.96 -8.49
C GLY A 17 -9.68 3.41 -9.59
N PHE A 18 -9.20 4.21 -10.55
CA PHE A 18 -10.02 4.66 -11.68
C PHE A 18 -10.55 3.51 -12.56
N PHE A 19 -9.81 2.41 -12.70
CA PHE A 19 -10.21 1.24 -13.47
C PHE A 19 -11.34 0.45 -12.81
N TYR A 20 -11.63 0.75 -11.53
CA TYR A 20 -12.66 0.09 -10.72
C TYR A 20 -13.90 0.96 -10.50
N ARG A 21 -14.13 1.96 -11.35
CA ARG A 21 -15.35 2.78 -11.29
C ARG A 21 -16.58 1.90 -11.44
N LYS A 22 -17.58 2.11 -10.53
CA LYS A 22 -18.86 1.39 -10.46
C LYS A 22 -18.73 -0.12 -10.22
N LYS A 23 -17.54 -0.60 -9.87
CA LYS A 23 -17.25 -1.99 -9.50
C LYS A 23 -17.26 -2.17 -7.98
N THR A 24 -17.21 -3.42 -7.52
CA THR A 24 -17.05 -3.76 -6.11
C THR A 24 -15.59 -4.07 -5.83
N VAL A 25 -15.00 -3.45 -4.81
CA VAL A 25 -13.60 -3.63 -4.47
C VAL A 25 -13.41 -3.97 -3.01
N ALA A 26 -12.28 -4.60 -2.68
CA ALA A 26 -11.85 -4.82 -1.30
C ALA A 26 -10.55 -4.08 -1.00
N VAL A 27 -10.45 -3.50 0.19
CA VAL A 27 -9.25 -2.90 0.76
C VAL A 27 -8.88 -3.67 2.02
N VAL A 28 -7.64 -4.12 2.14
CA VAL A 28 -7.16 -4.83 3.33
C VAL A 28 -6.28 -3.93 4.17
N GLY A 29 -6.67 -3.72 5.40
CA GLY A 29 -5.94 -2.92 6.38
C GLY A 29 -6.87 -2.30 7.42
N GLY A 30 -6.30 -1.71 8.46
CA GLY A 30 -7.09 -1.09 9.54
C GLY A 30 -6.44 0.18 10.12
N GLY A 31 -5.41 0.72 9.48
CA GLY A 31 -4.75 1.99 9.81
C GLY A 31 -5.27 3.14 8.94
N ASP A 32 -4.69 4.33 9.12
CA ASP A 32 -5.07 5.54 8.38
C ASP A 32 -5.00 5.33 6.86
N THR A 33 -3.93 4.75 6.33
CA THR A 33 -3.78 4.46 4.89
C THR A 33 -4.95 3.62 4.36
N ALA A 34 -5.35 2.57 5.08
CA ALA A 34 -6.47 1.72 4.64
C ALA A 34 -7.81 2.48 4.63
N CYS A 35 -8.02 3.35 5.61
CA CYS A 35 -9.19 4.22 5.65
C CYS A 35 -9.16 5.26 4.53
N GLU A 36 -8.01 5.86 4.24
CA GLU A 36 -7.82 6.81 3.13
C GLU A 36 -8.10 6.15 1.79
N ASP A 37 -7.53 4.97 1.55
CA ASP A 37 -7.76 4.19 0.33
C ASP A 37 -9.23 3.79 0.17
N ALA A 38 -9.87 3.33 1.26
CA ALA A 38 -11.29 2.98 1.23
C ALA A 38 -12.19 4.20 0.94
N LEU A 39 -11.87 5.36 1.54
CA LEU A 39 -12.59 6.62 1.27
C LEU A 39 -12.40 7.09 -0.18
N TYR A 40 -11.17 7.04 -0.70
CA TYR A 40 -10.88 7.39 -2.07
C TYR A 40 -11.66 6.50 -3.04
N LEU A 41 -11.57 5.17 -2.85
CA LEU A 41 -12.26 4.20 -3.68
C LEU A 41 -13.79 4.29 -3.55
N SER A 42 -14.32 4.69 -2.38
CA SER A 42 -15.77 4.89 -2.20
C SER A 42 -16.33 5.99 -3.11
N GLY A 43 -15.52 6.96 -3.52
CA GLY A 43 -15.90 7.97 -4.50
C GLY A 43 -15.97 7.46 -5.95
N LEU A 44 -15.40 6.30 -6.24
CA LEU A 44 -15.31 5.73 -7.58
C LEU A 44 -16.12 4.44 -7.72
N ALA A 45 -15.95 3.53 -6.76
CA ALA A 45 -16.53 2.20 -6.77
C ALA A 45 -18.02 2.20 -6.38
N LYS A 46 -18.73 1.16 -6.80
CA LYS A 46 -20.10 0.89 -6.35
C LYS A 46 -20.14 0.51 -4.88
N LYS A 47 -19.20 -0.32 -4.45
CA LYS A 47 -19.08 -0.81 -3.08
C LYS A 47 -17.61 -1.05 -2.72
N VAL A 48 -17.25 -0.78 -1.49
CA VAL A 48 -15.94 -1.05 -0.91
C VAL A 48 -16.10 -1.94 0.31
N TYR A 49 -15.42 -3.09 0.31
CA TYR A 49 -15.22 -3.89 1.51
C TYR A 49 -13.91 -3.45 2.18
N LEU A 50 -13.96 -3.00 3.43
CA LEU A 50 -12.76 -2.75 4.24
C LEU A 50 -12.52 -3.95 5.16
N ILE A 51 -11.53 -4.78 4.82
CA ILE A 51 -11.22 -6.03 5.52
C ILE A 51 -10.23 -5.76 6.63
N VAL A 52 -10.65 -5.97 7.87
CA VAL A 52 -9.88 -5.64 9.09
C VAL A 52 -9.72 -6.88 9.95
N ARG A 53 -8.48 -7.31 10.20
CA ARG A 53 -8.21 -8.51 11.02
C ARG A 53 -8.50 -8.36 12.52
N LYS A 54 -8.63 -7.13 13.02
CA LYS A 54 -8.93 -6.81 14.42
C LYS A 54 -10.41 -6.43 14.57
N PRO A 55 -11.01 -6.51 15.78
CA PRO A 55 -12.37 -6.04 16.02
C PRO A 55 -12.51 -4.51 16.05
N TYR A 56 -11.45 -3.78 15.69
CA TYR A 56 -11.40 -2.32 15.67
C TYR A 56 -10.43 -1.79 14.62
N LEU A 57 -10.64 -0.55 14.18
CA LEU A 57 -9.70 0.21 13.37
C LEU A 57 -8.60 0.84 14.23
N ARG A 58 -7.37 0.84 13.74
CA ARG A 58 -6.23 1.53 14.37
C ARG A 58 -6.03 2.95 13.84
N ALA A 59 -6.83 3.34 12.86
CA ALA A 59 -6.83 4.67 12.27
C ALA A 59 -7.20 5.75 13.30
N SER A 60 -6.89 7.00 13.01
CA SER A 60 -7.32 8.17 13.79
C SER A 60 -8.85 8.20 13.91
N LYS A 61 -9.37 8.78 15.00
CA LYS A 61 -10.83 8.86 15.23
C LYS A 61 -11.56 9.54 14.06
N VAL A 62 -10.98 10.61 13.53
CA VAL A 62 -11.54 11.33 12.38
C VAL A 62 -11.68 10.43 11.15
N MET A 63 -10.66 9.59 10.88
CA MET A 63 -10.70 8.66 9.75
C MET A 63 -11.71 7.55 9.96
N GLN A 64 -11.82 7.02 11.19
CA GLN A 64 -12.85 6.04 11.55
C GLN A 64 -14.26 6.59 11.31
N GLU A 65 -14.56 7.80 11.80
CA GLU A 65 -15.85 8.46 11.61
C GLU A 65 -16.19 8.65 10.13
N ARG A 66 -15.22 9.11 9.34
CA ARG A 66 -15.38 9.31 7.90
C ARG A 66 -15.71 8.02 7.14
N VAL A 67 -15.01 6.94 7.46
CA VAL A 67 -15.24 5.62 6.82
C VAL A 67 -16.60 5.07 7.23
N MET A 68 -16.96 5.15 8.53
CA MET A 68 -18.23 4.65 9.05
C MET A 68 -19.44 5.44 8.55
N ALA A 69 -19.25 6.70 8.15
CA ALA A 69 -20.30 7.55 7.60
C ALA A 69 -20.58 7.31 6.09
N LYS A 70 -19.84 6.40 5.44
CA LYS A 70 -20.02 6.11 4.01
C LYS A 70 -20.95 4.90 3.80
N ASP A 71 -22.09 5.11 3.15
CA ASP A 71 -23.11 4.08 2.91
C ASP A 71 -22.60 2.93 2.03
N ASN A 72 -21.61 3.19 1.18
CA ASN A 72 -21.04 2.19 0.27
C ASN A 72 -19.72 1.57 0.75
N ILE A 73 -19.30 1.82 2.00
CA ILE A 73 -18.21 1.12 2.65
C ILE A 73 -18.77 0.14 3.67
N GLU A 74 -18.48 -1.14 3.50
CA GLU A 74 -18.79 -2.18 4.48
C GLU A 74 -17.51 -2.64 5.16
N ILE A 75 -17.43 -2.50 6.50
CA ILE A 75 -16.25 -2.90 7.27
C ILE A 75 -16.44 -4.33 7.76
N LEU A 76 -15.54 -5.23 7.33
CA LEU A 76 -15.49 -6.62 7.74
C LEU A 76 -14.46 -6.79 8.84
N PHE A 77 -14.87 -6.59 10.09
CA PHE A 77 -14.00 -6.79 11.25
C PHE A 77 -13.72 -8.28 11.51
N GLU A 78 -12.55 -8.57 12.08
CA GLU A 78 -12.08 -9.92 12.44
C GLU A 78 -11.95 -10.86 11.22
N HIS A 79 -11.78 -10.30 10.01
CA HIS A 79 -11.61 -11.07 8.79
C HIS A 79 -10.14 -11.05 8.31
N ASN A 80 -9.66 -12.21 7.89
CA ASN A 80 -8.36 -12.38 7.24
C ASN A 80 -8.60 -12.91 5.82
N THR A 81 -7.96 -12.31 4.84
CA THR A 81 -7.95 -12.86 3.48
C THR A 81 -7.00 -14.07 3.43
N ILE A 82 -7.47 -15.17 2.88
CA ILE A 82 -6.70 -16.42 2.74
C ILE A 82 -6.44 -16.78 1.28
N GLY A 83 -7.09 -16.13 0.33
CA GLY A 83 -6.87 -16.32 -1.10
C GLY A 83 -7.72 -15.37 -1.93
N LEU A 84 -7.38 -15.25 -3.19
CA LEU A 84 -8.20 -14.63 -4.23
C LEU A 84 -8.57 -15.69 -5.26
N PHE A 85 -9.68 -15.50 -5.96
CA PHE A 85 -10.09 -16.36 -7.06
C PHE A 85 -10.57 -15.55 -8.25
N GLY A 86 -10.53 -16.17 -9.43
CA GLY A 86 -10.94 -15.63 -10.72
C GLY A 86 -10.17 -16.31 -11.85
N GLU A 87 -10.67 -16.22 -13.08
CA GLU A 87 -10.02 -16.80 -14.27
C GLU A 87 -9.13 -15.80 -15.00
N ASP A 88 -9.70 -14.66 -15.42
CA ASP A 88 -8.99 -13.61 -16.17
C ASP A 88 -8.69 -12.35 -15.32
N GLY A 89 -8.91 -12.42 -14.01
CA GLY A 89 -8.71 -11.36 -13.05
C GLY A 89 -9.32 -11.69 -11.70
N VAL A 90 -9.39 -10.70 -10.81
CA VAL A 90 -10.05 -10.90 -9.51
C VAL A 90 -11.56 -10.94 -9.70
N GLU A 91 -12.18 -12.03 -9.28
CA GLU A 91 -13.64 -12.21 -9.22
C GLU A 91 -14.14 -12.33 -7.78
N GLY A 92 -13.23 -12.64 -6.86
CA GLY A 92 -13.58 -12.72 -5.44
C GLY A 92 -12.40 -12.98 -4.52
N ALA A 93 -12.71 -13.00 -3.23
CA ALA A 93 -11.76 -13.29 -2.16
C ALA A 93 -12.33 -14.31 -1.17
N HIS A 94 -11.47 -15.26 -0.79
CA HIS A 94 -11.73 -16.16 0.32
C HIS A 94 -11.27 -15.51 1.62
N LEU A 95 -12.21 -15.36 2.55
CA LEU A 95 -11.94 -14.79 3.87
C LEU A 95 -12.16 -15.84 4.95
N VAL A 96 -11.51 -15.60 6.08
CA VAL A 96 -11.75 -16.33 7.33
C VAL A 96 -12.05 -15.31 8.42
N LYS A 97 -13.23 -15.40 9.00
CA LYS A 97 -13.64 -14.63 10.17
C LYS A 97 -13.13 -15.34 11.42
N ARG A 98 -12.58 -14.58 12.36
CA ARG A 98 -12.03 -15.06 13.64
C ARG A 98 -11.09 -16.25 13.50
N LYS A 99 -10.11 -16.08 12.65
CA LYS A 99 -9.10 -17.11 12.30
C LYS A 99 -8.39 -17.63 13.55
N GLY A 100 -8.47 -18.95 13.75
CA GLY A 100 -7.86 -19.65 14.89
C GLY A 100 -8.73 -19.70 16.15
N GLU A 101 -9.93 -19.14 16.13
CA GLU A 101 -10.90 -19.23 17.23
C GLU A 101 -11.86 -20.42 17.05
N PRO A 102 -12.52 -20.90 18.12
CA PRO A 102 -13.44 -22.04 18.05
C PRO A 102 -14.63 -21.83 17.09
N ASP A 103 -14.97 -20.59 16.80
CA ASP A 103 -16.06 -20.18 15.92
C ASP A 103 -15.54 -19.55 14.62
N GLU A 104 -14.41 -20.03 14.13
CA GLU A 104 -13.85 -19.68 12.83
C GLU A 104 -14.88 -19.99 11.73
N GLU A 105 -15.13 -18.99 10.86
CA GLU A 105 -16.06 -19.10 9.74
C GLU A 105 -15.36 -18.71 8.43
N LYS A 106 -15.55 -19.52 7.38
CA LYS A 106 -15.09 -19.18 6.03
C LYS A 106 -16.18 -18.43 5.28
N VAL A 107 -15.80 -17.31 4.67
CA VAL A 107 -16.69 -16.42 3.94
C VAL A 107 -16.08 -16.07 2.61
N ASP A 108 -16.83 -16.21 1.52
CA ASP A 108 -16.43 -15.74 0.20
C ASP A 108 -17.15 -14.44 -0.12
N ILE A 109 -16.40 -13.47 -0.68
CA ILE A 109 -16.97 -12.23 -1.18
C ILE A 109 -16.68 -12.08 -2.67
N ALA A 110 -17.65 -11.59 -3.44
CA ALA A 110 -17.47 -11.24 -4.83
C ALA A 110 -16.93 -9.82 -4.92
N ILE A 111 -15.78 -9.66 -5.62
CA ILE A 111 -15.10 -8.38 -5.83
C ILE A 111 -14.48 -8.36 -7.23
N ASP A 112 -14.34 -7.18 -7.81
CA ASP A 112 -13.67 -6.96 -9.08
C ASP A 112 -12.21 -6.48 -8.92
N GLY A 113 -11.82 -6.07 -7.71
CA GLY A 113 -10.47 -5.57 -7.41
C GLY A 113 -10.11 -5.70 -5.94
N PHE A 114 -8.80 -5.90 -5.66
CA PHE A 114 -8.28 -6.15 -4.32
C PHE A 114 -7.07 -5.29 -4.04
N PHE A 115 -7.17 -4.41 -3.04
CA PHE A 115 -6.15 -3.43 -2.67
C PHE A 115 -5.51 -3.77 -1.32
N LEU A 116 -4.18 -3.73 -1.27
CA LEU A 116 -3.41 -4.00 -0.05
C LEU A 116 -2.95 -2.69 0.58
N ALA A 117 -3.57 -2.31 1.69
CA ALA A 117 -3.23 -1.12 2.49
C ALA A 117 -2.68 -1.51 3.88
N ILE A 118 -1.77 -2.48 3.91
CA ILE A 118 -1.18 -3.03 5.15
C ILE A 118 0.12 -2.34 5.56
N GLY A 119 0.54 -1.31 4.83
CA GLY A 119 1.78 -0.57 5.00
C GLY A 119 2.87 -1.00 4.03
N HIS A 120 3.89 -0.17 3.93
CA HIS A 120 5.06 -0.39 3.08
C HIS A 120 6.30 -0.54 3.94
N LYS A 121 7.21 -1.41 3.51
CA LYS A 121 8.57 -1.49 4.03
C LYS A 121 9.54 -1.25 2.88
N PRO A 122 10.44 -0.25 2.96
CA PRO A 122 11.43 -0.03 1.91
C PRO A 122 12.43 -1.18 1.85
N ASN A 123 12.88 -1.53 0.65
CA ASN A 123 13.90 -2.56 0.43
C ASN A 123 15.32 -2.00 0.67
N SER A 124 15.53 -1.41 1.82
CA SER A 124 16.78 -0.75 2.24
C SER A 124 17.69 -1.62 3.11
N ASP A 125 17.21 -2.81 3.52
CA ASP A 125 17.93 -3.70 4.44
C ASP A 125 19.36 -4.03 3.97
N VAL A 126 19.57 -4.14 2.66
CA VAL A 126 20.89 -4.43 2.05
C VAL A 126 21.89 -3.27 2.19
N PHE A 127 21.44 -2.07 2.53
CA PHE A 127 22.28 -0.87 2.65
C PHE A 127 22.49 -0.40 4.09
N LYS A 128 21.88 -1.06 5.08
CA LYS A 128 21.88 -0.61 6.49
C LYS A 128 23.25 -0.44 7.13
N GLU A 129 24.26 -1.20 6.67
CA GLU A 129 25.62 -1.10 7.18
C GLU A 129 26.36 0.14 6.66
N TRP A 130 25.92 0.71 5.54
CA TRP A 130 26.63 1.81 4.86
C TRP A 130 25.84 3.11 4.87
N LEU A 131 24.50 3.06 4.75
CA LEU A 131 23.67 4.25 4.60
C LEU A 131 22.74 4.43 5.80
N ASP A 132 22.45 5.68 6.12
CA ASP A 132 21.52 6.01 7.19
C ASP A 132 20.08 5.83 6.73
N THR A 133 19.25 5.31 7.64
CA THR A 133 17.81 5.17 7.46
C THR A 133 17.07 5.98 8.50
N ASP A 134 15.80 6.29 8.20
CA ASP A 134 14.87 6.78 9.21
C ASP A 134 14.37 5.61 10.11
N GLU A 135 13.45 5.91 11.03
CA GLU A 135 12.90 4.94 11.99
C GLU A 135 12.09 3.82 11.31
N ILE A 136 11.55 4.09 10.10
CA ILE A 136 10.74 3.15 9.31
C ILE A 136 11.62 2.33 8.36
N GLY A 137 12.85 2.81 8.08
CA GLY A 137 13.82 2.16 7.23
C GLY A 137 14.06 2.82 5.87
N TYR A 138 13.46 3.98 5.57
CA TYR A 138 13.74 4.72 4.34
C TYR A 138 15.14 5.32 4.37
N LEU A 139 15.86 5.27 3.23
CA LEU A 139 17.19 5.83 3.10
C LEU A 139 17.15 7.36 3.23
N LYS A 140 18.05 7.91 4.06
CA LYS A 140 18.12 9.35 4.30
C LYS A 140 18.85 10.06 3.18
N LYS A 141 18.31 11.22 2.80
CA LYS A 141 18.88 12.19 1.88
C LYS A 141 19.52 13.33 2.65
N ILE A 142 20.59 13.94 2.10
CA ILE A 142 21.24 15.13 2.68
C ILE A 142 20.63 16.38 2.05
N ASP A 143 20.19 17.31 2.88
CA ASP A 143 19.67 18.63 2.47
C ASP A 143 18.59 18.58 1.40
N GLY A 144 17.76 17.53 1.42
CA GLY A 144 16.70 17.35 0.42
C GLY A 144 17.18 16.96 -0.97
N THR A 145 18.51 16.77 -1.15
CA THR A 145 19.12 16.33 -2.40
C THR A 145 19.21 14.79 -2.45
N PRO A 146 19.43 14.16 -3.60
CA PRO A 146 19.66 12.71 -3.70
C PRO A 146 20.98 12.22 -3.05
N ARG A 147 21.80 13.09 -2.53
CA ARG A 147 23.10 12.75 -1.91
C ARG A 147 22.92 11.96 -0.63
N THR A 148 23.83 11.02 -0.41
CA THR A 148 23.93 10.28 0.85
C THR A 148 25.17 10.72 1.62
N LYS A 149 25.37 10.18 2.83
CA LYS A 149 26.59 10.44 3.62
C LYS A 149 27.88 9.92 2.95
N ILE A 150 27.78 9.07 1.95
CA ILE A 150 28.93 8.55 1.21
C ILE A 150 29.08 9.33 -0.09
N PRO A 151 30.21 10.07 -0.30
CA PRO A 151 30.44 10.77 -1.55
C PRO A 151 30.38 9.83 -2.76
N GLY A 152 29.71 10.25 -3.82
CA GLY A 152 29.52 9.44 -5.04
C GLY A 152 28.39 8.38 -4.95
N VAL A 153 27.71 8.27 -3.81
CA VAL A 153 26.52 7.41 -3.64
C VAL A 153 25.28 8.27 -3.55
N PHE A 154 24.31 7.99 -4.42
CA PHE A 154 23.07 8.74 -4.54
C PHE A 154 21.88 7.79 -4.33
N VAL A 155 20.77 8.34 -3.87
CA VAL A 155 19.55 7.59 -3.60
C VAL A 155 18.33 8.25 -4.27
N ALA A 156 17.48 7.43 -4.90
CA ALA A 156 16.26 7.89 -5.57
C ALA A 156 15.15 6.83 -5.50
N GLY A 157 13.94 7.24 -5.84
CA GLY A 157 12.77 6.37 -5.87
C GLY A 157 12.18 6.08 -4.50
N ASP A 158 11.28 5.09 -4.46
CA ASP A 158 10.47 4.74 -3.30
C ASP A 158 11.30 4.39 -2.06
N VAL A 159 12.51 3.87 -2.23
CA VAL A 159 13.39 3.52 -1.12
C VAL A 159 13.81 4.72 -0.25
N ALA A 160 13.64 5.94 -0.76
CA ALA A 160 13.93 7.21 -0.08
C ALA A 160 12.73 8.18 -0.07
N ASP A 161 11.51 7.66 -0.33
CA ASP A 161 10.26 8.43 -0.32
C ASP A 161 9.25 7.82 0.67
N PRO A 162 9.26 8.24 1.95
CA PRO A 162 8.32 7.75 2.94
C PRO A 162 6.88 8.26 2.72
N THR A 163 6.66 9.22 1.83
CA THR A 163 5.42 9.98 1.72
C THR A 163 4.59 9.62 0.49
N TYR A 164 5.14 9.78 -0.70
CA TYR A 164 4.35 9.75 -1.94
C TYR A 164 4.36 8.39 -2.62
N ARG A 165 5.54 7.80 -2.85
CA ARG A 165 5.72 6.49 -3.52
C ARG A 165 4.94 6.38 -4.82
N GLN A 166 5.09 7.39 -5.68
CA GLN A 166 4.44 7.46 -6.99
C GLN A 166 5.48 7.35 -8.11
N ALA A 167 5.09 6.74 -9.24
CA ALA A 167 5.97 6.60 -10.40
C ALA A 167 6.58 7.93 -10.85
N ILE A 168 5.79 9.01 -10.84
CA ILE A 168 6.26 10.34 -11.25
C ILE A 168 7.27 10.92 -10.26
N THR A 169 7.09 10.73 -8.94
CA THR A 169 8.04 11.21 -7.92
C THR A 169 9.31 10.38 -7.94
N ALA A 170 9.20 9.07 -8.17
CA ALA A 170 10.35 8.19 -8.35
C ALA A 170 11.18 8.58 -9.58
N ALA A 171 10.53 8.83 -10.73
CA ALA A 171 11.20 9.30 -11.94
C ALA A 171 11.88 10.66 -11.74
N ALA A 172 11.20 11.62 -11.08
CA ALA A 172 11.78 12.93 -10.79
C ALA A 172 13.02 12.83 -9.88
N SER A 173 12.94 12.02 -8.82
CA SER A 173 14.09 11.80 -7.93
C SER A 173 15.25 11.09 -8.63
N GLY A 174 14.95 10.16 -9.56
CA GLY A 174 15.95 9.51 -10.41
C GLY A 174 16.67 10.51 -11.33
N CYS A 175 15.94 11.43 -11.95
CA CYS A 175 16.52 12.52 -12.74
C CYS A 175 17.44 13.39 -11.88
N GLN A 176 17.03 13.78 -10.69
CA GLN A 176 17.85 14.54 -9.76
C GLN A 176 19.14 13.79 -9.38
N ALA A 177 19.03 12.49 -9.10
CA ALA A 177 20.19 11.65 -8.77
C ALA A 177 21.18 11.54 -9.92
N ALA A 178 20.72 11.43 -11.16
CA ALA A 178 21.55 11.39 -12.35
C ALA A 178 22.34 12.70 -12.54
N ILE A 179 21.67 13.86 -12.37
CA ILE A 179 22.31 15.18 -12.44
C ILE A 179 23.39 15.34 -11.35
N GLU A 180 23.11 14.91 -10.14
CA GLU A 180 24.08 14.97 -9.03
C GLU A 180 25.28 14.03 -9.27
N ALA A 181 25.04 12.85 -9.86
CA ALA A 181 26.11 11.93 -10.23
C ALA A 181 27.02 12.50 -11.33
N GLU A 182 26.44 13.13 -12.37
CA GLU A 182 27.20 13.82 -13.41
C GLU A 182 28.06 14.94 -12.83
N ARG A 183 27.48 15.81 -11.98
CA ARG A 183 28.20 16.88 -11.30
C ARG A 183 29.35 16.37 -10.42
N TYR A 184 29.11 15.26 -9.72
CA TYR A 184 30.15 14.63 -8.90
C TYR A 184 31.32 14.15 -9.73
N LEU A 185 31.08 13.50 -10.86
CA LEU A 185 32.13 13.01 -11.77
C LEU A 185 32.92 14.13 -12.43
N LEU A 186 32.27 15.25 -12.77
CA LEU A 186 32.91 16.41 -13.36
C LEU A 186 33.86 17.17 -12.39
N ASN A 187 33.71 16.96 -11.10
CA ASN A 187 34.50 17.61 -10.05
C ASN A 187 35.55 16.68 -9.42
N GLN A 188 35.79 15.50 -10.01
CA GLN A 188 36.89 14.60 -9.65
C GLN A 188 38.14 14.95 -10.43
#